data_355e91a55be804caca652813f56ff8d0
#
_entry.id   355e91a55be804caca652813f56ff8d0
#
_cell.length_a   1.000
_cell.length_b   1.000
_cell.length_c   1.000
_cell.angle_alpha   90.00
_cell.angle_beta   90.00
_cell.angle_gamma   90.00
#
_symmetry.space_group_name_H-M   'P 1'
#
loop_
_entity.id
_entity.type
_entity.pdbx_description
1 polymer ?
#
loop_
_entity_poly.entity_id
_entity_poly.type
_entity_poly.pdbx_seq_one_letter_code
_entity_poly.pdbx_strand_id
1 'polypeptide(L)'
;MEVMKTNSSNNWKIPLYKIYTDEEDFTQITKIIKRGNNWALGPEIEEFENAIKNYVGVDYCLTLNSGTSALHATFLAYGFGLNDEVIVPSFSFISTANSVSFVGSTPVFADIEENTFGLDPKLIPQAISQKTKAIVPMDYGGISCKINQIKEVAQS
;
A
#
# COMPACT_ATOMS: atom_id res chain seq x y z
N MET A 1 13.09 -33.43 4.67
CA MET A 1 13.70 -32.11 4.86
C MET A 1 12.91 -31.43 5.97
N GLU A 2 13.50 -31.31 7.16
CA GLU A 2 12.80 -30.78 8.34
C GLU A 2 12.51 -29.29 8.11
N VAL A 3 11.24 -28.94 8.08
CA VAL A 3 10.80 -27.54 8.02
C VAL A 3 11.34 -26.85 9.26
N MET A 4 12.20 -25.85 9.10
CA MET A 4 12.66 -25.02 10.21
C MET A 4 11.43 -24.49 10.96
N LYS A 5 11.16 -25.06 12.14
CA LYS A 5 10.23 -24.45 13.08
C LYS A 5 10.82 -23.11 13.48
N THR A 6 10.31 -22.04 12.93
CA THR A 6 10.60 -20.69 13.41
C THR A 6 10.11 -20.63 14.86
N ASN A 7 11.05 -20.74 15.80
CA ASN A 7 10.80 -20.44 17.20
C ASN A 7 10.55 -18.93 17.34
N SER A 8 9.38 -18.49 16.99
CA SER A 8 8.89 -17.18 17.46
C SER A 8 8.49 -17.36 18.91
N SER A 9 9.36 -16.97 19.83
CA SER A 9 9.12 -16.96 21.28
C SER A 9 8.04 -15.98 21.74
N ASN A 10 7.26 -15.43 20.85
CA ASN A 10 6.16 -14.53 21.16
C ASN A 10 4.85 -15.33 21.27
N ASN A 11 4.49 -15.67 22.51
CA ASN A 11 3.20 -16.26 22.86
C ASN A 11 2.04 -15.22 22.79
N TRP A 12 1.94 -14.49 21.69
CA TRP A 12 0.81 -13.61 21.46
C TRP A 12 -0.45 -14.45 21.24
N LYS A 13 -1.49 -14.24 22.06
CA LYS A 13 -2.81 -14.87 21.85
C LYS A 13 -3.44 -14.47 20.53
N ILE A 14 -3.24 -13.22 20.14
CA ILE A 14 -3.75 -12.62 18.90
C ILE A 14 -2.55 -11.90 18.25
N PRO A 15 -1.93 -12.48 17.23
CA PRO A 15 -0.86 -11.81 16.51
C PRO A 15 -1.44 -10.68 15.66
N LEU A 16 -0.66 -9.61 15.45
CA LEU A 16 -1.03 -8.49 14.59
C LEU A 16 -1.28 -8.95 13.15
N TYR A 17 -0.49 -9.91 12.69
CA TYR A 17 -0.64 -10.55 11.38
C TYR A 17 -0.10 -11.98 11.44
N LYS A 18 -0.55 -12.79 10.50
CA LYS A 18 -0.01 -14.12 10.27
C LYS A 18 0.12 -14.33 8.76
N ILE A 19 1.31 -14.68 8.31
CA ILE A 19 1.54 -15.04 6.92
C ILE A 19 0.99 -16.45 6.71
N TYR A 20 0.13 -16.60 5.71
CA TYR A 20 -0.33 -17.89 5.21
C TYR A 20 0.63 -18.36 4.12
N THR A 21 1.00 -19.63 4.17
CA THR A 21 1.76 -20.30 3.13
C THR A 21 1.30 -21.75 3.02
N ASP A 22 1.32 -22.30 1.82
CA ASP A 22 0.99 -23.70 1.55
C ASP A 22 1.97 -24.35 0.57
N GLU A 23 1.69 -25.60 0.19
CA GLU A 23 2.55 -26.39 -0.69
C GLU A 23 2.63 -25.79 -2.11
N GLU A 24 1.66 -25.02 -2.52
CA GLU A 24 1.68 -24.36 -3.83
C GLU A 24 2.73 -23.25 -3.86
N ASP A 25 2.84 -22.47 -2.79
CA ASP A 25 3.89 -21.44 -2.65
C ASP A 25 5.29 -22.08 -2.75
N PHE A 26 5.53 -23.18 -2.01
CA PHE A 26 6.80 -23.89 -2.07
C PHE A 26 7.10 -24.45 -3.46
N THR A 27 6.09 -24.96 -4.13
CA THR A 27 6.21 -25.49 -5.48
C THR A 27 6.61 -24.39 -6.47
N GLN A 28 5.96 -23.24 -6.43
CA GLN A 28 6.25 -22.10 -7.31
C GLN A 28 7.67 -21.56 -7.08
N ILE A 29 8.05 -21.34 -5.83
CA ILE A 29 9.41 -20.87 -5.50
C ILE A 29 10.46 -21.87 -5.97
N THR A 30 10.23 -23.16 -5.73
CA THR A 30 11.15 -24.21 -6.16
C THR A 30 11.30 -24.25 -7.68
N LYS A 31 10.21 -24.08 -8.44
CA LYS A 31 10.22 -24.01 -9.90
C LYS A 31 11.09 -22.83 -10.39
N ILE A 32 10.92 -21.66 -9.79
CA ILE A 32 11.70 -20.46 -10.14
C ILE A 32 13.19 -20.67 -9.87
N ILE A 33 13.55 -21.21 -8.71
CA ILE A 33 14.94 -21.48 -8.34
C ILE A 33 15.56 -22.50 -9.30
N LYS A 34 14.86 -23.62 -9.58
CA LYS A 34 15.34 -24.68 -10.49
C LYS A 34 15.51 -24.21 -11.94
N ARG A 35 14.75 -23.21 -12.37
CA ARG A 35 14.92 -22.60 -13.70
C ARG A 35 16.32 -22.01 -13.89
N GLY A 36 16.95 -21.52 -12.82
CA GLY A 36 18.34 -21.07 -12.81
C GLY A 36 18.62 -19.71 -13.49
N ASN A 37 17.59 -19.04 -14.01
CA ASN A 37 17.67 -17.70 -14.63
C ASN A 37 16.39 -16.91 -14.44
N ASN A 38 16.40 -15.61 -14.82
CA ASN A 38 15.25 -14.71 -14.76
C ASN A 38 14.53 -14.71 -13.42
N TRP A 39 15.28 -14.70 -12.33
CA TRP A 39 14.71 -14.74 -10.97
C TRP A 39 14.03 -13.43 -10.59
N ALA A 40 14.57 -12.29 -11.06
CA ALA A 40 14.04 -10.96 -10.77
C ALA A 40 13.06 -10.45 -11.83
N LEU A 41 13.14 -10.94 -13.06
CA LEU A 41 12.31 -10.53 -14.20
C LEU A 41 11.78 -11.77 -14.94
N GLY A 42 11.17 -12.68 -14.21
CA GLY A 42 10.58 -13.89 -14.77
C GLY A 42 9.15 -13.66 -15.28
N PRO A 43 8.61 -14.64 -16.03
CA PRO A 43 7.25 -14.57 -16.56
C PRO A 43 6.19 -14.46 -15.48
N GLU A 44 6.49 -14.87 -14.26
CA GLU A 44 5.58 -14.80 -13.11
C GLU A 44 5.14 -13.36 -12.78
N ILE A 45 6.01 -12.36 -13.07
CA ILE A 45 5.67 -10.95 -12.88
C ILE A 45 4.55 -10.55 -13.85
N GLU A 46 4.72 -10.84 -15.13
CA GLU A 46 3.73 -10.52 -16.16
C GLU A 46 2.41 -11.27 -15.93
N GLU A 47 2.49 -12.55 -15.55
CA GLU A 47 1.31 -13.36 -15.18
C GLU A 47 0.56 -12.72 -14.00
N PHE A 48 1.27 -12.28 -12.96
CA PHE A 48 0.68 -11.62 -11.80
C PHE A 48 0.08 -10.26 -12.15
N GLU A 49 0.78 -9.41 -12.91
CA GLU A 49 0.27 -8.12 -13.37
C GLU A 49 -1.01 -8.28 -14.20
N ASN A 50 -1.04 -9.26 -15.10
CA ASN A 50 -2.23 -9.55 -15.89
C ASN A 50 -3.40 -10.09 -15.04
N ALA A 51 -3.12 -10.93 -14.04
CA ALA A 51 -4.14 -11.42 -13.13
C ALA A 51 -4.77 -10.28 -12.30
N ILE A 52 -3.96 -9.40 -11.73
CA ILE A 52 -4.43 -8.23 -10.97
C ILE A 52 -5.19 -7.25 -11.87
N LYS A 53 -4.63 -6.95 -13.06
CA LYS A 53 -5.27 -6.10 -14.06
C LYS A 53 -6.69 -6.57 -14.41
N ASN A 54 -6.84 -7.86 -14.68
CA ASN A 54 -8.12 -8.46 -15.03
C ASN A 54 -9.09 -8.48 -13.83
N TYR A 55 -8.59 -8.77 -12.63
CA TYR A 55 -9.41 -8.81 -11.42
C TYR A 55 -9.94 -7.42 -11.02
N VAL A 56 -9.11 -6.40 -11.11
CA VAL A 56 -9.46 -5.01 -10.76
C VAL A 56 -10.23 -4.31 -11.89
N GLY A 57 -10.08 -4.77 -13.14
CA GLY A 57 -10.72 -4.15 -14.31
C GLY A 57 -10.03 -2.87 -14.78
N VAL A 58 -8.68 -2.84 -14.74
CA VAL A 58 -7.86 -1.70 -15.19
C VAL A 58 -7.04 -2.07 -16.41
N ASP A 59 -6.61 -1.06 -17.19
CA ASP A 59 -5.84 -1.29 -18.41
C ASP A 59 -4.37 -1.63 -18.14
N TYR A 60 -3.82 -1.15 -17.02
CA TYR A 60 -2.42 -1.30 -16.67
C TYR A 60 -2.25 -1.71 -15.22
N CYS A 61 -1.26 -2.54 -14.95
CA CYS A 61 -0.80 -2.91 -13.63
C CYS A 61 0.73 -3.01 -13.66
N LEU A 62 1.38 -2.50 -12.64
CA LEU A 62 2.83 -2.59 -12.46
C LEU A 62 3.11 -3.09 -11.04
N THR A 63 3.87 -4.16 -10.95
CA THR A 63 4.33 -4.69 -9.67
C THR A 63 5.62 -4.02 -9.21
N LEU A 64 5.71 -3.78 -7.91
CA LEU A 64 6.90 -3.26 -7.26
C LEU A 64 7.29 -4.17 -6.08
N ASN A 65 8.51 -4.04 -5.61
CA ASN A 65 9.05 -4.88 -4.54
C ASN A 65 8.45 -4.61 -3.15
N SER A 66 7.69 -3.52 -3.00
CA SER A 66 7.00 -3.17 -1.75
C SER A 66 5.89 -2.14 -1.98
N GLY A 67 4.92 -2.09 -1.06
CA GLY A 67 3.92 -1.02 -1.04
C GLY A 67 4.53 0.38 -0.86
N THR A 68 5.63 0.50 -0.13
CA THR A 68 6.39 1.75 0.00
C THR A 68 6.90 2.23 -1.35
N SER A 69 7.49 1.33 -2.15
CA SER A 69 7.95 1.65 -3.50
C SER A 69 6.80 2.00 -4.44
N ALA A 70 5.65 1.35 -4.27
CA ALA A 70 4.45 1.64 -5.05
C ALA A 70 3.93 3.06 -4.79
N LEU A 71 3.81 3.46 -3.52
CA LEU A 71 3.42 4.82 -3.14
C LEU A 71 4.43 5.85 -3.65
N HIS A 72 5.72 5.60 -3.46
CA HIS A 72 6.78 6.49 -3.92
C HIS A 72 6.74 6.67 -5.45
N ALA A 73 6.64 5.57 -6.21
CA ALA A 73 6.53 5.62 -7.66
C ALA A 73 5.28 6.37 -8.13
N THR A 74 4.15 6.21 -7.42
CA THR A 74 2.91 6.92 -7.70
C THR A 74 3.10 8.43 -7.56
N PHE A 75 3.69 8.91 -6.46
CA PHE A 75 3.90 10.34 -6.25
C PHE A 75 4.90 10.93 -7.27
N LEU A 76 5.94 10.18 -7.64
CA LEU A 76 6.84 10.57 -8.72
C LEU A 76 6.11 10.68 -10.06
N ALA A 77 5.24 9.73 -10.38
CA ALA A 77 4.48 9.72 -11.63
C ALA A 77 3.50 10.90 -11.75
N TYR A 78 2.94 11.34 -10.61
CA TYR A 78 2.12 12.55 -10.54
C TYR A 78 2.92 13.85 -10.49
N GLY A 79 4.25 13.77 -10.44
CA GLY A 79 5.14 14.94 -10.42
C GLY A 79 5.11 15.73 -9.11
N PHE A 80 4.79 15.09 -8.00
CA PHE A 80 4.79 15.76 -6.69
C PHE A 80 6.22 16.06 -6.25
N GLY A 81 6.39 17.17 -5.53
CA GLY A 81 7.71 17.63 -5.11
C GLY A 81 7.68 18.72 -4.05
N LEU A 82 8.73 19.55 -4.03
CA LEU A 82 8.87 20.63 -3.07
C LEU A 82 7.67 21.59 -3.12
N ASN A 83 7.19 21.99 -1.94
CA ASN A 83 6.03 22.85 -1.70
C ASN A 83 4.64 22.19 -1.95
N ASP A 84 4.59 20.95 -2.41
CA ASP A 84 3.35 20.21 -2.46
C ASP A 84 3.02 19.59 -1.10
N GLU A 85 1.74 19.49 -0.78
CA GLU A 85 1.22 18.87 0.42
C GLU A 85 0.33 17.69 0.04
N VAL A 86 0.46 16.60 0.79
CA VAL A 86 -0.37 15.40 0.64
C VAL A 86 -1.00 15.06 1.98
N ILE A 87 -2.33 15.01 2.02
CA ILE A 87 -3.07 14.64 3.23
C ILE A 87 -3.00 13.12 3.42
N VAL A 88 -2.56 12.70 4.60
CA VAL A 88 -2.39 11.30 4.98
C VAL A 88 -3.06 11.02 6.33
N PRO A 89 -3.51 9.77 6.60
CA PRO A 89 -4.09 9.43 7.89
C PRO A 89 -3.03 9.45 9.00
N SER A 90 -3.41 9.92 10.19
CA SER A 90 -2.58 9.90 11.39
C SER A 90 -2.31 8.48 11.89
N PHE A 91 -3.17 7.53 11.55
CA PHE A 91 -3.06 6.12 11.89
C PHE A 91 -2.91 5.28 10.62
N SER A 92 -1.67 4.94 10.29
CA SER A 92 -1.31 4.06 9.17
C SER A 92 0.09 3.49 9.36
N PHE A 93 0.55 2.66 8.43
CA PHE A 93 1.95 2.30 8.39
C PHE A 93 2.80 3.51 7.96
N ILE A 94 3.98 3.66 8.55
CA ILE A 94 4.86 4.82 8.37
C ILE A 94 5.19 5.12 6.89
N SER A 95 5.16 4.10 6.02
CA SER A 95 5.43 4.27 4.59
C SER A 95 4.48 5.25 3.90
N THR A 96 3.24 5.40 4.38
CA THR A 96 2.27 6.32 3.81
C THR A 96 2.79 7.76 3.86
N ALA A 97 3.29 8.21 5.01
CA ALA A 97 3.87 9.55 5.18
C ALA A 97 5.29 9.64 4.59
N ASN A 98 6.12 8.61 4.80
CA ASN A 98 7.49 8.62 4.30
C ASN A 98 7.56 8.70 2.77
N SER A 99 6.66 8.03 2.05
CA SER A 99 6.64 8.07 0.59
C SER A 99 6.36 9.48 0.04
N VAL A 100 5.56 10.28 0.75
CA VAL A 100 5.36 11.71 0.46
C VAL A 100 6.66 12.49 0.65
N SER A 101 7.34 12.24 1.78
CA SER A 101 8.62 12.93 2.09
C SER A 101 9.74 12.54 1.11
N PHE A 102 9.74 11.33 0.57
CA PHE A 102 10.76 10.86 -0.38
C PHE A 102 10.77 11.66 -1.70
N VAL A 103 9.63 12.21 -2.09
CA VAL A 103 9.55 13.10 -3.27
C VAL A 103 9.74 14.58 -2.92
N GLY A 104 10.04 14.91 -1.66
CA GLY A 104 10.23 16.28 -1.20
C GLY A 104 8.93 17.01 -0.85
N SER A 105 7.79 16.34 -0.90
CA SER A 105 6.49 16.88 -0.49
C SER A 105 6.30 16.80 1.01
N THR A 106 5.35 17.55 1.54
CA THR A 106 5.04 17.60 2.98
C THR A 106 3.80 16.73 3.26
N PRO A 107 3.91 15.68 4.11
CA PRO A 107 2.74 14.97 4.58
C PRO A 107 1.97 15.83 5.60
N VAL A 108 0.69 16.03 5.36
CA VAL A 108 -0.23 16.72 6.27
C VAL A 108 -1.13 15.68 6.91
N PHE A 109 -1.07 15.56 8.23
CA PHE A 109 -1.84 14.52 8.93
C PHE A 109 -3.26 14.99 9.20
N ALA A 110 -4.23 14.13 8.86
CA ALA A 110 -5.61 14.26 9.31
C ALA A 110 -5.98 13.02 10.13
N ASP A 111 -6.88 13.19 11.10
CA ASP A 111 -7.25 12.11 11.98
C ASP A 111 -8.21 11.11 11.33
N ILE A 112 -8.34 9.95 11.95
CA ILE A 112 -9.16 8.83 11.50
C ILE A 112 -10.53 8.85 12.19
N GLU A 113 -11.51 8.13 11.64
CA GLU A 113 -12.79 7.90 12.26
C GLU A 113 -12.87 6.48 12.88
N GLU A 114 -13.71 6.32 13.90
CA GLU A 114 -13.71 5.15 14.79
C GLU A 114 -14.17 3.84 14.14
N ASN A 115 -14.98 3.89 13.08
CA ASN A 115 -15.64 2.68 12.57
C ASN A 115 -14.76 1.90 11.60
N THR A 116 -14.01 2.59 10.73
CA THR A 116 -13.17 1.97 9.69
C THR A 116 -11.68 2.17 9.94
N PHE A 117 -11.31 3.06 10.88
CA PHE A 117 -9.94 3.53 11.10
C PHE A 117 -9.32 4.19 9.85
N GLY A 118 -10.13 4.54 8.87
CA GLY A 118 -9.75 5.36 7.73
C GLY A 118 -9.83 6.86 8.03
N LEU A 119 -9.31 7.71 7.13
CA LEU A 119 -9.42 9.16 7.26
C LEU A 119 -10.86 9.62 7.54
N ASP A 120 -11.03 10.52 8.53
CA ASP A 120 -12.33 11.16 8.77
C ASP A 120 -12.60 12.24 7.71
N PRO A 121 -13.59 12.06 6.81
CA PRO A 121 -13.90 13.04 5.80
C PRO A 121 -14.26 14.44 6.36
N LYS A 122 -14.73 14.50 7.61
CA LYS A 122 -15.09 15.77 8.27
C LYS A 122 -13.87 16.58 8.68
N LEU A 123 -12.72 15.93 8.88
CA LEU A 123 -11.48 16.58 9.32
C LEU A 123 -10.58 16.95 8.14
N ILE A 124 -10.77 16.34 6.97
CA ILE A 124 -9.97 16.64 5.77
C ILE A 124 -10.04 18.13 5.37
N PRO A 125 -11.20 18.82 5.36
CA PRO A 125 -11.27 20.24 4.96
C PRO A 125 -10.35 21.15 5.77
N GLN A 126 -10.10 20.85 7.04
CA GLN A 126 -9.22 21.62 7.90
C GLN A 126 -7.73 21.45 7.56
N ALA A 127 -7.39 20.35 6.89
CA ALA A 127 -6.04 20.04 6.44
C ALA A 127 -5.73 20.54 5.02
N ILE A 128 -6.74 20.98 4.28
CA ILE A 128 -6.58 21.47 2.89
C ILE A 128 -5.96 22.87 2.91
N SER A 129 -4.94 23.06 2.07
CA SER A 129 -4.33 24.34 1.75
C SER A 129 -4.21 24.53 0.24
N GLN A 130 -3.72 25.68 -0.19
CA GLN A 130 -3.41 25.93 -1.61
C GLN A 130 -2.30 25.04 -2.16
N LYS A 131 -1.54 24.38 -1.29
CA LYS A 131 -0.44 23.45 -1.64
C LYS A 131 -0.90 22.00 -1.70
N THR A 132 -2.10 21.69 -1.23
CA THR A 132 -2.63 20.33 -1.21
C THR A 132 -2.83 19.81 -2.63
N LYS A 133 -2.18 18.69 -2.95
CA LYS A 133 -2.22 18.04 -4.26
C LYS A 133 -2.98 16.72 -4.24
N ALA A 134 -2.98 16.03 -3.11
CA ALA A 134 -3.63 14.73 -3.00
C ALA A 134 -4.08 14.43 -1.57
N ILE A 135 -5.00 13.48 -1.48
CA ILE A 135 -5.44 12.82 -0.26
C ILE A 135 -5.17 11.33 -0.43
N VAL A 136 -4.48 10.71 0.52
CA VAL A 136 -4.22 9.27 0.53
C VAL A 136 -5.15 8.59 1.53
N PRO A 137 -6.27 8.03 1.09
CA PRO A 137 -7.12 7.25 1.97
C PRO A 137 -6.46 5.90 2.28
N MET A 138 -6.88 5.26 3.36
CA MET A 138 -6.39 3.94 3.75
C MET A 138 -7.56 3.04 4.16
N ASP A 139 -7.58 1.85 3.59
CA ASP A 139 -8.51 0.77 3.96
C ASP A 139 -7.86 -0.10 5.05
N TYR A 140 -7.92 0.37 6.30
CA TYR A 140 -7.24 -0.28 7.41
C TYR A 140 -7.81 -1.68 7.69
N GLY A 141 -6.91 -2.67 7.72
CA GLY A 141 -7.31 -4.07 7.95
C GLY A 141 -8.24 -4.65 6.88
N GLY A 142 -8.31 -4.04 5.68
CA GLY A 142 -9.19 -4.46 4.59
C GLY A 142 -10.63 -3.94 4.73
N ILE A 143 -10.89 -3.04 5.68
CA ILE A 143 -12.19 -2.38 5.82
C ILE A 143 -12.18 -1.12 4.97
N SER A 144 -13.14 -1.01 4.03
CA SER A 144 -13.22 0.16 3.15
C SER A 144 -13.47 1.43 3.96
N CYS A 145 -12.61 2.43 3.76
CA CYS A 145 -12.81 3.77 4.30
C CYS A 145 -14.03 4.44 3.63
N LYS A 146 -14.43 5.61 4.13
CA LYS A 146 -15.56 6.39 3.57
C LYS A 146 -15.19 7.08 2.25
N ILE A 147 -14.73 6.28 1.28
CA ILE A 147 -14.12 6.78 0.03
C ILE A 147 -15.01 7.75 -0.76
N ASN A 148 -16.32 7.53 -0.80
CA ASN A 148 -17.23 8.42 -1.51
C ASN A 148 -17.26 9.82 -0.89
N GLN A 149 -17.31 9.90 0.44
CA GLN A 149 -17.27 11.20 1.15
C GLN A 149 -15.91 11.88 1.00
N ILE A 150 -14.80 11.10 1.01
CA ILE A 150 -13.46 11.64 0.75
C ILE A 150 -13.36 12.20 -0.67
N LYS A 151 -13.94 11.52 -1.67
CA LYS A 151 -14.01 12.02 -3.06
C LYS A 151 -14.79 13.29 -3.17
N GLU A 152 -15.93 13.42 -2.49
CA GLU A 152 -16.73 14.65 -2.46
C GLU A 152 -15.92 15.84 -1.94
N VAL A 153 -15.17 15.63 -0.83
CA VAL A 153 -14.29 16.67 -0.29
C VAL A 153 -13.15 17.02 -1.25
N ALA A 154 -12.57 16.04 -1.96
CA ALA A 154 -11.49 16.30 -2.91
C ALA A 154 -11.94 17.03 -4.19
N GLN A 155 -13.24 17.05 -4.47
CA GLN A 155 -13.83 17.71 -5.66
C GLN A 155 -14.41 19.10 -5.35
N SER A 156 -14.55 19.47 -4.07
CA SER A 156 -15.08 20.77 -3.63
C SER A 156 -14.01 21.86 -3.64
#